data_8a1d708f87cbd3592b3bf36620f8542e
#
_entry.id   8a1d708f87cbd3592b3bf36620f8542e
#
_cell.length_a   1.000
_cell.length_b   1.000
_cell.length_c   1.000
_cell.angle_alpha   90.00
_cell.angle_beta   90.00
_cell.angle_gamma   90.00
#
_symmetry.space_group_name_H-M   'P 1'
#
loop_
_entity.id
_entity.type
_entity.pdbx_description
1 polymer ?
#
loop_
_entity_poly.entity_id
_entity_poly.type
_entity_poly.pdbx_seq_one_letter_code
_entity_poly.pdbx_strand_id
1 'polypeptide(L)'
;MNTTPDFSCDVLIIGSGAAGLSLALRLAEHSSVTVLSKGPISEGSTFYAQGGIAAVFDETDSIESHVEDTLIAGAGLCDRHAVTFVASNARSCVQWLIDQGVLFDTQVQANGEESYHLTREGGHSHRRILHAADATGKAVETTLVDKALAHPNIRILERSNAVDLIVSDKIGLPGTRRVVGAWIWNRNKERVETCSAKAVVLATGGAAKVYQYTTNPDVSSGDGIAMAWRAGCRVANLEFNQFHPTALYHPQARNFLLTEALRGEGAHLKRPDGTRFMPDFDERGELAPRDIVARAIDHEMKRLGVDCMFLDISHKPEAFVRQHFPMIYEKLLGLGIDLTKDPVPVVPAAHYTCGGVMVDDNGRTDVDGLYAIGEVSYTGLHGANRMASNSLLECLVYGWSAAEDINRRLPLAQKVATLPAWDESQVEIPDELVVIQHNWHELRLLMWDYVGIVRTTRRLERALRRITMLQQELDEYYARFRVSNNLLELRNLVQVAELIVRCAMLRKESRGLHYTLDYPQPLPDSGPSILSPLAHIKR
;
A
#
# COMPACT_ATOMS: atom_id res chain seq x y z
N MET A 1 -18.16 29.27 -10.91
CA MET A 1 -19.58 29.04 -11.29
C MET A 1 -19.85 27.55 -11.32
N ASN A 2 -21.03 27.10 -10.86
CA ASN A 2 -21.41 25.71 -10.98
C ASN A 2 -21.81 25.39 -12.43
N THR A 3 -21.25 24.30 -12.96
CA THR A 3 -21.48 23.83 -14.34
C THR A 3 -21.97 22.38 -14.33
N THR A 4 -22.47 21.91 -15.45
CA THR A 4 -22.69 20.48 -15.64
C THR A 4 -21.34 19.76 -15.56
N PRO A 5 -21.21 18.68 -14.76
CA PRO A 5 -19.98 17.88 -14.70
C PRO A 5 -19.59 17.36 -16.08
N ASP A 6 -18.28 17.22 -16.34
CA ASP A 6 -17.79 16.64 -17.61
C ASP A 6 -18.31 15.22 -17.82
N PHE A 7 -18.47 14.47 -16.71
CA PHE A 7 -19.14 13.17 -16.72
C PHE A 7 -19.71 12.81 -15.34
N SER A 8 -20.52 11.75 -15.29
CA SER A 8 -21.08 11.24 -14.04
C SER A 8 -21.15 9.72 -14.05
N CYS A 9 -21.06 9.12 -12.86
CA CYS A 9 -21.26 7.68 -12.64
C CYS A 9 -22.02 7.46 -11.31
N ASP A 10 -22.47 6.22 -11.05
CA ASP A 10 -23.02 5.91 -9.74
C ASP A 10 -21.90 5.79 -8.72
N VAL A 11 -20.82 5.08 -9.07
CA VAL A 11 -19.66 4.91 -8.20
C VAL A 11 -18.38 5.28 -8.94
N LEU A 12 -17.58 6.17 -8.33
CA LEU A 12 -16.24 6.51 -8.76
C LEU A 12 -15.24 5.77 -7.88
N ILE A 13 -14.42 4.91 -8.47
CA ILE A 13 -13.36 4.16 -7.79
C ILE A 13 -12.01 4.77 -8.20
N ILE A 14 -11.21 5.21 -7.23
CA ILE A 14 -9.89 5.79 -7.45
C ILE A 14 -8.85 4.74 -7.07
N GLY A 15 -8.27 4.08 -8.09
CA GLY A 15 -7.31 2.99 -7.98
C GLY A 15 -7.80 1.71 -8.65
N SER A 16 -6.92 1.07 -9.41
CA SER A 16 -7.20 -0.10 -10.26
C SER A 16 -6.52 -1.39 -9.79
N GLY A 17 -6.04 -1.47 -8.54
CA GLY A 17 -5.53 -2.71 -7.96
C GLY A 17 -6.65 -3.68 -7.53
N ALA A 18 -6.27 -4.81 -6.90
CA ALA A 18 -7.20 -5.87 -6.49
C ALA A 18 -8.43 -5.36 -5.73
N ALA A 19 -8.27 -4.40 -4.80
CA ALA A 19 -9.38 -3.82 -4.06
C ALA A 19 -10.37 -3.09 -4.97
N GLY A 20 -9.87 -2.19 -5.83
CA GLY A 20 -10.71 -1.39 -6.73
C GLY A 20 -11.41 -2.24 -7.80
N LEU A 21 -10.70 -3.18 -8.43
CA LEU A 21 -11.26 -4.03 -9.48
C LEU A 21 -12.25 -5.06 -8.93
N SER A 22 -11.98 -5.68 -7.76
CA SER A 22 -12.92 -6.60 -7.14
C SER A 22 -14.22 -5.89 -6.75
N LEU A 23 -14.13 -4.68 -6.22
CA LEU A 23 -15.29 -3.84 -5.94
C LEU A 23 -16.03 -3.45 -7.21
N ALA A 24 -15.33 -3.01 -8.26
CA ALA A 24 -15.92 -2.60 -9.52
C ALA A 24 -16.77 -3.71 -10.15
N LEU A 25 -16.22 -4.92 -10.21
CA LEU A 25 -16.92 -6.08 -10.77
C LEU A 25 -18.18 -6.46 -9.98
N ARG A 26 -18.13 -6.37 -8.64
CA ARG A 26 -19.30 -6.66 -7.79
C ARG A 26 -20.40 -5.59 -7.88
N LEU A 27 -20.04 -4.33 -8.14
CA LEU A 27 -21.02 -3.24 -8.28
C LEU A 27 -21.61 -3.14 -9.69
N ALA A 28 -20.87 -3.54 -10.71
CA ALA A 28 -21.21 -3.32 -12.11
C ALA A 28 -22.45 -4.08 -12.59
N GLU A 29 -22.89 -5.11 -11.87
CA GLU A 29 -24.15 -5.80 -12.16
C GLU A 29 -25.37 -4.88 -12.06
N HIS A 30 -25.32 -3.84 -11.19
CA HIS A 30 -26.46 -2.98 -10.88
C HIS A 30 -26.17 -1.49 -11.00
N SER A 31 -24.92 -1.09 -11.29
CA SER A 31 -24.50 0.30 -11.22
C SER A 31 -23.51 0.68 -12.30
N SER A 32 -23.51 1.95 -12.71
CA SER A 32 -22.47 2.51 -13.55
C SER A 32 -21.24 2.84 -12.72
N VAL A 33 -20.12 2.18 -13.05
CA VAL A 33 -18.85 2.32 -12.32
C VAL A 33 -17.80 2.97 -13.19
N THR A 34 -17.09 3.96 -12.66
CA THR A 34 -15.88 4.51 -13.30
C THR A 34 -14.68 4.20 -12.42
N VAL A 35 -13.65 3.55 -12.99
CA VAL A 35 -12.39 3.26 -12.34
C VAL A 35 -11.31 4.18 -12.88
N LEU A 36 -10.61 4.90 -11.99
CA LEU A 36 -9.45 5.70 -12.34
C LEU A 36 -8.17 4.93 -12.11
N SER A 37 -7.29 4.92 -13.11
CA SER A 37 -5.91 4.48 -12.97
C SER A 37 -4.95 5.62 -13.29
N LYS A 38 -4.00 5.87 -12.39
CA LYS A 38 -2.99 6.91 -12.55
C LYS A 38 -1.97 6.59 -13.65
N GLY A 39 -1.68 5.30 -13.85
CA GLY A 39 -0.87 4.71 -14.92
C GLY A 39 -1.72 3.87 -15.88
N PRO A 40 -1.11 2.89 -16.55
CA PRO A 40 -1.82 1.77 -17.15
C PRO A 40 -2.64 1.03 -16.10
N ILE A 41 -3.76 0.42 -16.49
CA ILE A 41 -4.69 -0.23 -15.54
C ILE A 41 -4.02 -1.33 -14.71
N SER A 42 -3.08 -2.05 -15.28
CA SER A 42 -2.32 -3.13 -14.63
C SER A 42 -1.13 -2.64 -13.79
N GLU A 43 -0.85 -1.33 -13.75
CA GLU A 43 0.27 -0.79 -12.98
C GLU A 43 -0.14 -0.54 -11.54
N GLY A 44 0.20 -1.47 -10.66
CA GLY A 44 -0.12 -1.39 -9.24
C GLY A 44 0.63 -2.41 -8.42
N SER A 45 0.63 -2.25 -7.08
CA SER A 45 1.32 -3.18 -6.17
C SER A 45 0.77 -4.60 -6.27
N THR A 46 -0.49 -4.78 -6.66
CA THR A 46 -1.11 -6.10 -6.86
C THR A 46 -0.35 -6.90 -7.92
N PHE A 47 -0.07 -6.31 -9.09
CA PHE A 47 0.61 -6.98 -10.19
C PHE A 47 1.98 -7.57 -9.79
N TYR A 48 2.68 -6.89 -8.89
CA TYR A 48 4.02 -7.28 -8.43
C TYR A 48 4.01 -8.13 -7.16
N ALA A 49 2.84 -8.46 -6.61
CA ALA A 49 2.74 -9.28 -5.42
C ALA A 49 3.13 -10.74 -5.73
N GLN A 50 4.24 -11.19 -5.13
CA GLN A 50 4.79 -12.54 -5.31
C GLN A 50 4.15 -13.56 -4.37
N GLY A 51 3.72 -13.12 -3.17
CA GLY A 51 3.06 -13.97 -2.17
C GLY A 51 1.66 -14.41 -2.61
N GLY A 52 1.00 -15.19 -1.74
CA GLY A 52 -0.34 -15.70 -2.00
C GLY A 52 -1.43 -14.94 -1.25
N ILE A 53 -2.57 -15.63 -1.07
CA ILE A 53 -3.73 -15.17 -0.31
C ILE A 53 -3.99 -16.15 0.82
N ALA A 54 -4.03 -15.65 2.06
CA ALA A 54 -4.28 -16.48 3.23
C ALA A 54 -5.78 -16.80 3.34
N ALA A 55 -6.13 -18.08 3.34
CA ALA A 55 -7.50 -18.54 3.60
C ALA A 55 -7.50 -19.99 4.08
N VAL A 56 -8.41 -20.32 5.00
CA VAL A 56 -8.54 -21.68 5.53
C VAL A 56 -9.30 -22.54 4.54
N PHE A 57 -8.58 -23.47 3.90
CA PHE A 57 -9.12 -24.49 2.98
C PHE A 57 -8.89 -25.92 3.45
N ASP A 58 -7.87 -26.14 4.28
CA ASP A 58 -7.50 -27.45 4.83
C ASP A 58 -8.26 -27.73 6.14
N GLU A 59 -8.72 -28.96 6.33
CA GLU A 59 -9.46 -29.39 7.53
C GLU A 59 -8.58 -29.41 8.81
N THR A 60 -7.26 -29.44 8.66
CA THR A 60 -6.32 -29.38 9.79
C THR A 60 -6.07 -27.97 10.30
N ASP A 61 -6.55 -26.96 9.59
CA ASP A 61 -6.46 -25.53 9.95
C ASP A 61 -7.82 -24.99 10.43
N SER A 62 -7.83 -23.84 11.07
CA SER A 62 -9.05 -23.19 11.56
C SER A 62 -8.99 -21.68 11.42
N ILE A 63 -10.17 -21.04 11.34
CA ILE A 63 -10.31 -19.60 11.35
C ILE A 63 -9.68 -19.01 12.61
N GLU A 64 -9.88 -19.63 13.78
CA GLU A 64 -9.30 -19.17 15.04
C GLU A 64 -7.77 -19.21 15.01
N SER A 65 -7.15 -20.25 14.42
CA SER A 65 -5.71 -20.31 14.22
C SER A 65 -5.20 -19.17 13.33
N HIS A 66 -5.92 -18.84 12.24
CA HIS A 66 -5.58 -17.70 11.40
C HIS A 66 -5.72 -16.36 12.14
N VAL A 67 -6.76 -16.21 12.98
CA VAL A 67 -6.96 -15.05 13.84
C VAL A 67 -5.81 -14.88 14.81
N GLU A 68 -5.44 -15.92 15.57
CA GLU A 68 -4.36 -15.85 16.56
C GLU A 68 -3.00 -15.55 15.91
N ASP A 69 -2.67 -16.18 14.78
CA ASP A 69 -1.44 -15.89 14.03
C ASP A 69 -1.39 -14.40 13.64
N THR A 70 -2.52 -13.83 13.18
CA THR A 70 -2.60 -12.42 12.78
C THR A 70 -2.44 -11.47 13.97
N LEU A 71 -3.07 -11.80 15.12
CA LEU A 71 -2.96 -11.00 16.34
C LEU A 71 -1.51 -10.99 16.88
N ILE A 72 -0.84 -12.14 16.84
CA ILE A 72 0.57 -12.26 17.25
C ILE A 72 1.46 -11.41 16.33
N ALA A 73 1.26 -11.51 15.01
CA ALA A 73 2.03 -10.75 14.03
C ALA A 73 1.84 -9.23 14.22
N GLY A 74 0.63 -8.79 14.52
CA GLY A 74 0.27 -7.38 14.73
C GLY A 74 0.72 -6.80 16.08
N ALA A 75 1.46 -7.56 16.88
CA ALA A 75 2.11 -7.12 18.12
C ALA A 75 1.16 -6.43 19.12
N GLY A 76 -0.06 -6.95 19.27
CA GLY A 76 -1.05 -6.50 20.23
C GLY A 76 -1.81 -5.22 19.88
N LEU A 77 -1.72 -4.74 18.63
CA LEU A 77 -2.47 -3.57 18.15
C LEU A 77 -3.50 -3.89 17.08
N CYS A 78 -3.71 -5.17 16.74
CA CYS A 78 -4.83 -5.54 15.89
C CYS A 78 -6.16 -5.35 16.61
N ASP A 79 -7.19 -5.00 15.85
CA ASP A 79 -8.55 -5.13 16.30
C ASP A 79 -9.02 -6.58 16.07
N ARG A 80 -9.28 -7.33 17.15
CA ARG A 80 -9.71 -8.75 17.06
C ARG A 80 -10.99 -8.90 16.24
N HIS A 81 -11.91 -7.93 16.30
CA HIS A 81 -13.13 -7.95 15.51
C HIS A 81 -12.80 -7.90 14.01
N ALA A 82 -11.96 -6.92 13.59
CA ALA A 82 -11.55 -6.78 12.19
C ALA A 82 -10.77 -8.02 11.70
N VAL A 83 -9.88 -8.58 12.53
CA VAL A 83 -9.15 -9.81 12.19
C VAL A 83 -10.10 -10.98 12.00
N THR A 84 -11.07 -11.16 12.93
CA THR A 84 -12.07 -12.23 12.84
C THR A 84 -12.97 -12.04 11.62
N PHE A 85 -13.40 -10.81 11.35
CA PHE A 85 -14.20 -10.46 10.18
C PHE A 85 -13.50 -10.86 8.88
N VAL A 86 -12.22 -10.50 8.73
CA VAL A 86 -11.43 -10.82 7.52
C VAL A 86 -11.20 -12.33 7.39
N ALA A 87 -10.75 -13.01 8.47
CA ALA A 87 -10.46 -14.43 8.43
C ALA A 87 -11.72 -15.29 8.16
N SER A 88 -12.87 -14.91 8.73
CA SER A 88 -14.14 -15.63 8.55
C SER A 88 -14.69 -15.53 7.13
N ASN A 89 -14.44 -14.43 6.43
CA ASN A 89 -14.90 -14.20 5.06
C ASN A 89 -13.86 -14.57 4.00
N ALA A 90 -12.67 -15.04 4.41
CA ALA A 90 -11.55 -15.33 3.52
C ALA A 90 -11.92 -16.35 2.44
N ARG A 91 -12.47 -17.51 2.85
CA ARG A 91 -12.78 -18.62 1.94
C ARG A 91 -13.78 -18.20 0.85
N SER A 92 -14.85 -17.50 1.21
CA SER A 92 -15.87 -17.05 0.25
C SER A 92 -15.32 -16.03 -0.74
N CYS A 93 -14.47 -15.11 -0.27
CA CYS A 93 -13.86 -14.11 -1.14
C CYS A 93 -12.81 -14.71 -2.10
N VAL A 94 -12.04 -15.70 -1.65
CA VAL A 94 -11.11 -16.45 -2.53
C VAL A 94 -11.89 -17.31 -3.51
N GLN A 95 -12.99 -17.97 -3.08
CA GLN A 95 -13.86 -18.72 -3.98
C GLN A 95 -14.41 -17.81 -5.10
N TRP A 96 -14.83 -16.60 -4.76
CA TRP A 96 -15.25 -15.63 -5.78
C TRP A 96 -14.16 -15.34 -6.82
N LEU A 97 -12.87 -15.23 -6.42
CA LEU A 97 -11.76 -15.07 -7.38
C LEU A 97 -11.63 -16.28 -8.31
N ILE A 98 -11.77 -17.48 -7.76
CA ILE A 98 -11.76 -18.73 -8.54
C ILE A 98 -12.90 -18.74 -9.55
N ASP A 99 -14.09 -18.33 -9.13
CA ASP A 99 -15.27 -18.20 -9.99
C ASP A 99 -15.10 -17.12 -11.08
N GLN A 100 -14.28 -16.09 -10.82
CA GLN A 100 -13.86 -15.12 -11.85
C GLN A 100 -12.85 -15.71 -12.83
N GLY A 101 -12.24 -16.85 -12.55
CA GLY A 101 -11.29 -17.53 -13.42
C GLY A 101 -9.83 -17.40 -13.00
N VAL A 102 -9.54 -16.94 -11.78
CA VAL A 102 -8.18 -16.97 -11.24
C VAL A 102 -7.77 -18.42 -10.99
N LEU A 103 -6.66 -18.84 -11.58
CA LEU A 103 -6.13 -20.19 -11.42
C LEU A 103 -5.07 -20.18 -10.30
N PHE A 104 -5.30 -21.01 -9.29
CA PHE A 104 -4.32 -21.29 -8.24
C PHE A 104 -3.70 -22.67 -8.46
N ASP A 105 -2.49 -22.85 -7.95
CA ASP A 105 -1.77 -24.12 -8.07
C ASP A 105 -2.51 -25.23 -7.32
N THR A 106 -2.57 -26.42 -7.95
CA THR A 106 -3.21 -27.62 -7.42
C THR A 106 -2.20 -28.74 -7.24
N GLN A 107 -2.54 -29.74 -6.43
CA GLN A 107 -1.79 -30.97 -6.22
C GLN A 107 -2.74 -32.16 -6.19
N VAL A 108 -2.24 -33.30 -6.64
CA VAL A 108 -2.97 -34.58 -6.52
C VAL A 108 -2.63 -35.21 -5.17
N GLN A 109 -3.63 -35.45 -4.34
CA GLN A 109 -3.49 -36.12 -3.06
C GLN A 109 -3.24 -37.63 -3.20
N ALA A 110 -2.83 -38.28 -2.10
CA ALA A 110 -2.57 -39.74 -2.09
C ALA A 110 -3.82 -40.57 -2.44
N ASN A 111 -5.02 -40.02 -2.24
CA ASN A 111 -6.31 -40.65 -2.60
C ASN A 111 -6.70 -40.43 -4.08
N GLY A 112 -5.88 -39.68 -4.85
CA GLY A 112 -6.15 -39.34 -6.27
C GLY A 112 -7.03 -38.12 -6.46
N GLU A 113 -7.49 -37.45 -5.42
CA GLU A 113 -8.27 -36.21 -5.50
C GLU A 113 -7.36 -35.01 -5.74
N GLU A 114 -7.85 -34.05 -6.54
CA GLU A 114 -7.19 -32.78 -6.75
C GLU A 114 -7.56 -31.80 -5.63
N SER A 115 -6.55 -31.15 -5.04
CA SER A 115 -6.74 -30.12 -4.03
C SER A 115 -5.80 -28.94 -4.31
N TYR A 116 -6.06 -27.77 -3.72
CA TYR A 116 -5.14 -26.64 -3.83
C TYR A 116 -3.80 -26.95 -3.16
N HIS A 117 -2.73 -26.57 -3.83
CA HIS A 117 -1.40 -26.60 -3.21
C HIS A 117 -1.26 -25.39 -2.29
N LEU A 118 -1.23 -25.66 -0.98
CA LEU A 118 -1.13 -24.61 0.04
C LEU A 118 0.31 -24.49 0.53
N THR A 119 0.82 -23.25 0.61
CA THR A 119 2.13 -22.95 1.20
C THR A 119 1.98 -22.33 2.58
N ARG A 120 3.10 -22.23 3.30
CA ARG A 120 3.20 -21.54 4.59
C ARG A 120 4.22 -20.42 4.50
N GLU A 121 3.83 -19.22 4.89
CA GLU A 121 4.70 -18.06 4.98
C GLU A 121 4.99 -17.69 6.44
N GLY A 122 5.93 -16.77 6.65
CA GLY A 122 6.33 -16.31 7.98
C GLY A 122 5.15 -15.75 8.78
N GLY A 123 5.02 -16.17 10.03
CA GLY A 123 3.93 -15.81 10.93
C GLY A 123 2.74 -16.77 10.92
N HIS A 124 2.56 -17.61 9.87
CA HIS A 124 1.49 -18.58 9.81
C HIS A 124 1.86 -19.90 10.50
N SER A 125 0.99 -20.41 11.35
CA SER A 125 1.15 -21.72 12.01
C SER A 125 0.83 -22.90 11.08
N HIS A 126 -0.06 -22.70 10.09
CA HIS A 126 -0.54 -23.72 9.15
C HIS A 126 -0.25 -23.34 7.70
N ARG A 127 -0.35 -24.33 6.80
CA ARG A 127 -0.35 -24.12 5.36
C ARG A 127 -1.72 -23.64 4.94
N ARG A 128 -1.87 -22.34 4.66
CA ARG A 128 -3.14 -21.73 4.27
C ARG A 128 -3.02 -20.72 3.12
N ILE A 129 -1.85 -20.64 2.50
CA ILE A 129 -1.59 -19.66 1.47
C ILE A 129 -1.85 -20.28 0.10
N LEU A 130 -2.93 -19.80 -0.56
CA LEU A 130 -3.18 -20.10 -1.98
C LEU A 130 -2.25 -19.23 -2.82
N HIS A 131 -1.67 -19.82 -3.86
CA HIS A 131 -0.71 -19.14 -4.72
C HIS A 131 -0.83 -19.61 -6.18
N ALA A 132 -0.30 -18.81 -7.10
CA ALA A 132 -0.11 -19.14 -8.50
C ALA A 132 1.37 -18.97 -8.83
N ALA A 133 2.15 -20.03 -8.71
CA ALA A 133 3.60 -20.05 -8.74
C ALA A 133 4.19 -18.97 -7.81
N ASP A 134 5.08 -18.11 -8.33
CA ASP A 134 5.67 -16.94 -7.65
C ASP A 134 5.09 -15.61 -8.15
N ALA A 135 3.89 -15.64 -8.73
CA ALA A 135 3.26 -14.49 -9.40
C ALA A 135 1.73 -14.40 -9.14
N THR A 136 1.30 -14.70 -7.92
CA THR A 136 -0.14 -14.71 -7.54
C THR A 136 -0.82 -13.38 -7.86
N GLY A 137 -0.18 -12.28 -7.51
CA GLY A 137 -0.72 -10.95 -7.77
C GLY A 137 -0.95 -10.69 -9.26
N LYS A 138 -0.03 -11.14 -10.13
CA LYS A 138 -0.18 -11.03 -11.58
C LYS A 138 -1.38 -11.84 -12.08
N ALA A 139 -1.56 -13.07 -11.60
CA ALA A 139 -2.70 -13.91 -11.99
C ALA A 139 -4.03 -13.25 -11.59
N VAL A 140 -4.12 -12.73 -10.35
CA VAL A 140 -5.28 -12.00 -9.85
C VAL A 140 -5.54 -10.74 -10.68
N GLU A 141 -4.55 -9.88 -10.83
CA GLU A 141 -4.68 -8.59 -11.51
C GLU A 141 -5.09 -8.76 -12.98
N THR A 142 -4.41 -9.65 -13.72
CA THR A 142 -4.72 -9.90 -15.14
C THR A 142 -6.17 -10.37 -15.31
N THR A 143 -6.61 -11.32 -14.48
CA THR A 143 -7.99 -11.84 -14.55
C THR A 143 -9.01 -10.74 -14.26
N LEU A 144 -8.82 -9.95 -13.20
CA LEU A 144 -9.75 -8.88 -12.84
C LEU A 144 -9.77 -7.76 -13.88
N VAL A 145 -8.62 -7.40 -14.46
CA VAL A 145 -8.50 -6.41 -15.54
C VAL A 145 -9.28 -6.86 -16.77
N ASP A 146 -9.06 -8.10 -17.23
CA ASP A 146 -9.76 -8.65 -18.42
C ASP A 146 -11.29 -8.64 -18.23
N LYS A 147 -11.76 -9.02 -17.05
CA LYS A 147 -13.18 -8.98 -16.68
C LYS A 147 -13.73 -7.56 -16.65
N ALA A 148 -12.99 -6.62 -16.05
CA ALA A 148 -13.41 -5.22 -15.95
C ALA A 148 -13.48 -4.54 -17.33
N LEU A 149 -12.48 -4.80 -18.20
CA LEU A 149 -12.48 -4.28 -19.58
C LEU A 149 -13.62 -4.81 -20.43
N ALA A 150 -14.05 -6.05 -20.20
CA ALA A 150 -15.16 -6.68 -20.92
C ALA A 150 -16.55 -6.26 -20.39
N HIS A 151 -16.65 -5.62 -19.22
CA HIS A 151 -17.92 -5.34 -18.57
C HIS A 151 -18.55 -4.02 -19.07
N PRO A 152 -19.79 -4.02 -19.61
CA PRO A 152 -20.39 -2.83 -20.22
C PRO A 152 -20.66 -1.67 -19.26
N ASN A 153 -20.84 -1.96 -17.98
CA ASN A 153 -21.13 -0.94 -16.94
C ASN A 153 -19.87 -0.40 -16.24
N ILE A 154 -18.67 -0.89 -16.63
CA ILE A 154 -17.39 -0.40 -16.10
C ILE A 154 -16.71 0.46 -17.15
N ARG A 155 -16.47 1.72 -16.79
CA ARG A 155 -15.64 2.64 -17.56
C ARG A 155 -14.27 2.79 -16.89
N ILE A 156 -13.20 2.54 -17.64
CA ILE A 156 -11.84 2.69 -17.16
C ILE A 156 -11.23 3.97 -17.73
N LEU A 157 -10.64 4.78 -16.87
CA LEU A 157 -9.92 5.99 -17.23
C LEU A 157 -8.46 5.86 -16.78
N GLU A 158 -7.63 5.39 -17.70
CA GLU A 158 -6.18 5.34 -17.51
C GLU A 158 -5.55 6.71 -17.58
N ARG A 159 -4.34 6.85 -17.02
CA ARG A 159 -3.57 8.12 -16.98
C ARG A 159 -4.39 9.28 -16.45
N SER A 160 -5.22 8.98 -15.45
CA SER A 160 -6.14 9.92 -14.83
C SER A 160 -5.89 9.96 -13.34
N ASN A 161 -5.46 11.12 -12.83
CA ASN A 161 -5.12 11.29 -11.42
C ASN A 161 -6.18 12.15 -10.73
N ALA A 162 -6.74 11.69 -9.61
CA ALA A 162 -7.64 12.51 -8.82
C ALA A 162 -6.86 13.70 -8.20
N VAL A 163 -7.31 14.90 -8.46
CA VAL A 163 -6.73 16.13 -7.91
C VAL A 163 -7.16 16.31 -6.47
N ASP A 164 -8.49 16.24 -6.24
CA ASP A 164 -9.09 16.28 -4.91
C ASP A 164 -10.56 15.82 -4.94
N LEU A 165 -11.08 15.51 -3.75
CA LEU A 165 -12.48 15.15 -3.55
C LEU A 165 -13.35 16.40 -3.48
N ILE A 166 -14.54 16.34 -4.08
CA ILE A 166 -15.54 17.39 -3.98
C ILE A 166 -16.42 17.12 -2.76
N VAL A 167 -16.28 17.93 -1.72
CA VAL A 167 -17.03 17.82 -0.48
C VAL A 167 -18.13 18.88 -0.44
N SER A 168 -19.35 18.47 -0.14
CA SER A 168 -20.57 19.30 -0.28
C SER A 168 -20.52 20.63 0.48
N ASP A 169 -20.02 20.62 1.73
CA ASP A 169 -19.93 21.83 2.56
C ASP A 169 -18.88 22.82 2.04
N LYS A 170 -17.79 22.33 1.43
CA LYS A 170 -16.74 23.17 0.84
C LYS A 170 -17.20 23.92 -0.41
N ILE A 171 -18.21 23.42 -1.09
CA ILE A 171 -18.79 24.04 -2.29
C ILE A 171 -20.14 24.71 -2.02
N GLY A 172 -20.51 24.85 -0.74
CA GLY A 172 -21.74 25.55 -0.31
C GLY A 172 -23.04 24.80 -0.59
N LEU A 173 -23.01 23.48 -0.80
CA LEU A 173 -24.24 22.70 -0.92
C LEU A 173 -24.88 22.49 0.46
N PRO A 174 -26.21 22.67 0.58
CA PRO A 174 -26.91 22.45 1.84
C PRO A 174 -26.99 20.97 2.22
N GLY A 175 -27.15 20.69 3.49
CA GLY A 175 -27.34 19.33 4.02
C GLY A 175 -26.12 18.79 4.77
N THR A 176 -26.09 17.49 4.95
CA THR A 176 -24.98 16.82 5.63
C THR A 176 -23.71 16.84 4.78
N ARG A 177 -22.57 16.95 5.45
CA ARG A 177 -21.26 16.87 4.81
C ARG A 177 -21.07 15.52 4.13
N ARG A 178 -20.85 15.53 2.82
CA ARG A 178 -20.61 14.31 2.04
C ARG A 178 -19.71 14.56 0.85
N VAL A 179 -19.05 13.52 0.35
CA VAL A 179 -18.36 13.54 -0.94
C VAL A 179 -19.39 13.35 -2.05
N VAL A 180 -19.31 14.19 -3.08
CA VAL A 180 -20.26 14.22 -4.21
C VAL A 180 -19.59 14.01 -5.56
N GLY A 181 -18.28 13.78 -5.57
CA GLY A 181 -17.47 13.57 -6.77
C GLY A 181 -15.99 13.88 -6.55
N ALA A 182 -15.28 14.09 -7.64
CA ALA A 182 -13.88 14.47 -7.63
C ALA A 182 -13.50 15.33 -8.84
N TRP A 183 -12.44 16.13 -8.68
CA TRP A 183 -11.72 16.73 -9.80
C TRP A 183 -10.61 15.78 -10.24
N ILE A 184 -10.46 15.58 -11.55
CA ILE A 184 -9.63 14.55 -12.13
C ILE A 184 -8.72 15.16 -13.21
N TRP A 185 -7.41 15.13 -12.99
CA TRP A 185 -6.43 15.49 -14.00
C TRP A 185 -6.34 14.38 -15.06
N ASN A 186 -6.85 14.65 -16.25
CA ASN A 186 -6.77 13.76 -17.40
C ASN A 186 -5.50 14.06 -18.20
N ARG A 187 -4.48 13.21 -18.08
CA ARG A 187 -3.17 13.43 -18.73
C ARG A 187 -3.24 13.37 -20.27
N ASN A 188 -4.21 12.63 -20.81
CA ASN A 188 -4.36 12.52 -22.26
C ASN A 188 -5.01 13.78 -22.86
N LYS A 189 -5.83 14.49 -22.09
CA LYS A 189 -6.51 15.72 -22.49
C LYS A 189 -5.82 16.97 -21.95
N GLU A 190 -4.83 16.81 -21.07
CA GLU A 190 -4.10 17.87 -20.39
C GLU A 190 -5.03 18.91 -19.72
N ARG A 191 -6.10 18.44 -19.09
CA ARG A 191 -7.06 19.28 -18.35
C ARG A 191 -7.65 18.56 -17.15
N VAL A 192 -8.17 19.34 -16.21
CA VAL A 192 -8.96 18.81 -15.11
C VAL A 192 -10.42 18.67 -15.54
N GLU A 193 -10.97 17.48 -15.32
CA GLU A 193 -12.38 17.13 -15.56
C GLU A 193 -13.10 16.99 -14.22
N THR A 194 -14.36 17.40 -14.17
CA THR A 194 -15.22 17.27 -13.00
C THR A 194 -16.09 16.02 -13.13
N CYS A 195 -16.03 15.13 -12.15
CA CYS A 195 -16.89 13.96 -12.06
C CYS A 195 -17.89 14.09 -10.93
N SER A 196 -19.20 13.91 -11.22
CA SER A 196 -20.24 13.74 -10.19
C SER A 196 -20.48 12.26 -9.93
N ALA A 197 -20.48 11.84 -8.65
CA ALA A 197 -20.73 10.46 -8.23
C ALA A 197 -21.63 10.42 -7.00
N LYS A 198 -22.42 9.34 -6.85
CA LYS A 198 -23.22 9.07 -5.66
C LYS A 198 -22.34 8.57 -4.49
N ALA A 199 -21.31 7.79 -4.82
CA ALA A 199 -20.29 7.32 -3.90
C ALA A 199 -18.90 7.39 -4.56
N VAL A 200 -17.89 7.69 -3.76
CA VAL A 200 -16.47 7.69 -4.16
C VAL A 200 -15.71 6.70 -3.28
N VAL A 201 -14.90 5.86 -3.89
CA VAL A 201 -14.12 4.83 -3.19
C VAL A 201 -12.63 5.05 -3.44
N LEU A 202 -11.87 5.19 -2.37
CA LEU A 202 -10.42 5.22 -2.41
C LEU A 202 -9.88 3.78 -2.35
N ALA A 203 -9.18 3.36 -3.40
CA ALA A 203 -8.50 2.07 -3.52
C ALA A 203 -7.06 2.27 -4.05
N THR A 204 -6.42 3.34 -3.57
CA THR A 204 -5.20 3.92 -4.15
C THR A 204 -3.90 3.23 -3.69
N GLY A 205 -4.00 2.18 -2.86
CA GLY A 205 -2.84 1.57 -2.24
C GLY A 205 -2.20 2.45 -1.16
N GLY A 206 -0.98 2.09 -0.75
CA GLY A 206 -0.25 2.75 0.32
C GLY A 206 0.60 3.94 -0.11
N ALA A 207 1.60 4.27 0.71
CA ALA A 207 2.43 5.46 0.57
C ALA A 207 3.94 5.16 0.58
N ALA A 208 4.35 3.93 0.23
CA ALA A 208 5.75 3.51 0.35
C ALA A 208 6.72 4.36 -0.50
N LYS A 209 6.24 5.07 -1.51
CA LYS A 209 7.02 6.00 -2.35
C LYS A 209 7.57 7.20 -1.57
N VAL A 210 7.07 7.47 -0.39
CA VAL A 210 7.60 8.51 0.50
C VAL A 210 9.04 8.26 0.95
N TYR A 211 9.51 7.00 0.86
CA TYR A 211 10.88 6.62 1.21
C TYR A 211 11.79 6.51 -0.03
N GLN A 212 13.09 6.68 0.19
CA GLN A 212 14.11 6.60 -0.85
C GLN A 212 14.10 5.25 -1.58
N TYR A 213 14.03 4.16 -0.80
CA TYR A 213 13.96 2.80 -1.32
C TYR A 213 12.59 2.19 -1.04
N THR A 214 11.95 1.65 -2.07
CA THR A 214 10.66 0.98 -1.98
C THR A 214 10.57 -0.15 -2.98
N THR A 215 9.83 -1.21 -2.64
CA THR A 215 9.49 -2.31 -3.55
C THR A 215 8.21 -2.03 -4.35
N ASN A 216 7.51 -0.95 -4.02
CA ASN A 216 6.24 -0.60 -4.67
C ASN A 216 6.48 0.17 -5.97
N PRO A 217 5.57 0.07 -6.94
CA PRO A 217 5.63 0.84 -8.17
C PRO A 217 5.48 2.35 -7.90
N ASP A 218 5.83 3.15 -8.89
CA ASP A 218 5.86 4.61 -8.77
C ASP A 218 4.50 5.25 -8.46
N VAL A 219 3.42 4.51 -8.69
CA VAL A 219 2.05 4.98 -8.42
C VAL A 219 1.65 5.01 -6.94
N SER A 220 2.42 4.38 -6.04
CA SER A 220 2.11 4.25 -4.58
C SER A 220 2.51 5.50 -3.79
N SER A 221 1.92 6.64 -4.09
CA SER A 221 2.28 7.97 -3.55
C SER A 221 1.35 8.49 -2.44
N GLY A 222 0.50 7.64 -1.85
CA GLY A 222 -0.36 8.01 -0.71
C GLY A 222 -1.53 8.93 -1.07
N ASP A 223 -1.92 9.00 -2.33
CA ASP A 223 -2.91 9.96 -2.84
C ASP A 223 -4.24 9.89 -2.09
N GLY A 224 -4.76 8.68 -1.85
CA GLY A 224 -6.03 8.50 -1.14
C GLY A 224 -5.97 8.92 0.32
N ILE A 225 -4.86 8.65 1.02
CA ILE A 225 -4.65 9.09 2.41
C ILE A 225 -4.67 10.63 2.47
N ALA A 226 -3.93 11.29 1.57
CA ALA A 226 -3.87 12.75 1.51
C ALA A 226 -5.22 13.38 1.16
N MET A 227 -5.94 12.84 0.17
CA MET A 227 -7.28 13.33 -0.22
C MET A 227 -8.30 13.13 0.89
N ALA A 228 -8.31 11.98 1.56
CA ALA A 228 -9.20 11.71 2.68
C ALA A 228 -8.93 12.65 3.87
N TRP A 229 -7.64 12.89 4.18
CA TRP A 229 -7.25 13.88 5.20
C TRP A 229 -7.78 15.27 4.87
N ARG A 230 -7.57 15.76 3.65
CA ARG A 230 -8.10 17.07 3.20
C ARG A 230 -9.64 17.09 3.17
N ALA A 231 -10.29 15.95 2.92
CA ALA A 231 -11.74 15.82 3.02
C ALA A 231 -12.25 15.84 4.46
N GLY A 232 -11.38 15.63 5.46
CA GLY A 232 -11.72 15.69 6.88
C GLY A 232 -11.81 14.34 7.58
N CYS A 233 -11.34 13.27 6.96
CA CYS A 233 -11.28 11.94 7.55
C CYS A 233 -10.12 11.81 8.54
N ARG A 234 -10.33 11.02 9.59
CA ARG A 234 -9.26 10.60 10.49
C ARG A 234 -8.36 9.58 9.79
N VAL A 235 -7.10 9.59 10.22
CA VAL A 235 -6.12 8.56 9.83
C VAL A 235 -5.51 7.93 11.07
N ALA A 236 -5.06 6.69 10.97
CA ALA A 236 -4.45 5.99 12.10
C ALA A 236 -3.23 5.16 11.68
N ASN A 237 -2.31 4.96 12.63
CA ASN A 237 -1.20 4.02 12.57
C ASN A 237 -0.24 4.21 11.38
N LEU A 238 -0.12 5.41 10.83
CA LEU A 238 0.73 5.69 9.66
C LEU A 238 2.24 5.55 9.96
N GLU A 239 2.65 5.48 11.22
CA GLU A 239 4.03 5.20 11.63
C GLU A 239 4.48 3.76 11.34
N PHE A 240 3.55 2.83 11.13
CA PHE A 240 3.84 1.43 10.87
C PHE A 240 3.99 1.17 9.36
N ASN A 241 5.18 1.45 8.86
CA ASN A 241 5.59 1.11 7.50
C ASN A 241 6.49 -0.12 7.53
N GLN A 242 6.10 -1.19 6.86
CA GLN A 242 6.89 -2.41 6.77
C GLN A 242 7.98 -2.25 5.73
N PHE A 243 9.23 -2.54 6.13
CA PHE A 243 10.37 -2.58 5.23
C PHE A 243 10.69 -4.04 4.90
N HIS A 244 10.76 -4.36 3.61
CA HIS A 244 11.31 -5.65 3.18
C HIS A 244 12.84 -5.59 3.30
N PRO A 245 13.49 -6.60 3.92
CA PRO A 245 14.92 -6.53 4.21
C PRO A 245 15.81 -6.49 2.97
N THR A 246 15.42 -7.19 1.91
CA THR A 246 16.29 -7.51 0.77
C THR A 246 15.68 -7.06 -0.55
N ALA A 247 15.72 -5.76 -0.84
CA ALA A 247 15.54 -5.23 -2.19
C ALA A 247 16.90 -5.08 -2.88
N LEU A 248 16.95 -5.32 -4.18
CA LEU A 248 18.17 -5.16 -4.96
C LEU A 248 18.62 -3.69 -4.97
N TYR A 249 19.83 -3.44 -4.54
CA TYR A 249 20.48 -2.14 -4.68
C TYR A 249 21.20 -2.06 -6.03
N HIS A 250 20.51 -1.52 -7.06
CA HIS A 250 21.07 -1.40 -8.41
C HIS A 250 20.44 -0.20 -9.15
N PRO A 251 21.25 0.62 -9.88
CA PRO A 251 20.75 1.82 -10.55
C PRO A 251 19.64 1.58 -11.59
N GLN A 252 19.69 0.43 -12.28
CA GLN A 252 18.76 0.08 -13.36
C GLN A 252 17.61 -0.84 -12.92
N ALA A 253 17.58 -1.29 -11.68
CA ALA A 253 16.58 -2.22 -11.18
C ALA A 253 16.00 -1.73 -9.85
N ARG A 254 15.51 -0.51 -9.85
CA ARG A 254 14.78 0.04 -8.72
C ARG A 254 13.56 -0.84 -8.45
N ASN A 255 13.27 -1.11 -7.18
CA ASN A 255 12.10 -1.85 -6.69
C ASN A 255 12.15 -3.39 -6.87
N PHE A 256 13.25 -4.00 -7.34
CA PHE A 256 13.30 -5.44 -7.50
C PHE A 256 13.46 -6.16 -6.16
N LEU A 257 12.44 -6.94 -5.79
CA LEU A 257 12.41 -7.71 -4.56
C LEU A 257 13.21 -9.01 -4.72
N LEU A 258 14.12 -9.27 -3.77
CA LEU A 258 14.73 -10.59 -3.59
C LEU A 258 13.92 -11.35 -2.52
N THR A 259 13.24 -12.40 -2.95
CA THR A 259 12.32 -13.17 -2.09
C THR A 259 12.96 -13.63 -0.77
N GLU A 260 12.16 -13.73 0.26
CA GLU A 260 12.56 -14.29 1.56
C GLU A 260 13.04 -15.73 1.45
N ALA A 261 12.56 -16.47 0.45
CA ALA A 261 12.95 -17.84 0.20
C ALA A 261 14.47 -18.00 -0.01
N LEU A 262 15.18 -17.00 -0.55
CA LEU A 262 16.65 -17.04 -0.62
C LEU A 262 17.28 -17.21 0.76
N ARG A 263 16.80 -16.45 1.77
CA ARG A 263 17.27 -16.60 3.16
C ARG A 263 16.80 -17.91 3.77
N GLY A 264 15.58 -18.35 3.45
CA GLY A 264 15.02 -19.63 3.84
C GLY A 264 15.87 -20.81 3.38
N GLU A 265 16.42 -20.74 2.16
CA GLU A 265 17.32 -21.73 1.57
C GLU A 265 18.79 -21.55 2.00
N GLY A 266 19.06 -20.61 2.89
CA GLY A 266 20.36 -20.47 3.56
C GLY A 266 21.28 -19.39 2.99
N ALA A 267 20.76 -18.40 2.24
CA ALA A 267 21.56 -17.24 1.88
C ALA A 267 21.98 -16.44 3.12
N HIS A 268 23.22 -15.95 3.13
CA HIS A 268 23.81 -15.20 4.23
C HIS A 268 23.85 -13.71 3.94
N LEU A 269 23.57 -12.90 4.95
CA LEU A 269 23.75 -11.46 4.91
C LEU A 269 25.18 -11.09 5.35
N LYS A 270 25.89 -10.36 4.48
CA LYS A 270 27.30 -10.04 4.63
C LYS A 270 27.57 -8.54 4.56
N ARG A 271 28.58 -8.10 5.32
CA ARG A 271 29.20 -6.78 5.21
C ARG A 271 30.04 -6.68 3.91
N PRO A 272 30.49 -5.49 3.51
CA PRO A 272 31.37 -5.33 2.34
C PRO A 272 32.68 -6.11 2.42
N ASP A 273 33.16 -6.40 3.61
CA ASP A 273 34.37 -7.21 3.86
C ASP A 273 34.12 -8.72 3.75
N GLY A 274 32.89 -9.16 3.44
CA GLY A 274 32.48 -10.56 3.34
C GLY A 274 32.10 -11.22 4.66
N THR A 275 32.17 -10.53 5.79
CA THR A 275 31.78 -11.08 7.10
C THR A 275 30.28 -11.14 7.27
N ARG A 276 29.74 -12.25 7.78
CA ARG A 276 28.33 -12.43 8.12
C ARG A 276 28.02 -11.68 9.42
N PHE A 277 26.84 -11.03 9.52
CA PHE A 277 26.53 -10.18 10.66
C PHE A 277 25.22 -10.54 11.38
N MET A 278 24.28 -11.26 10.78
CA MET A 278 22.99 -11.53 11.40
C MET A 278 23.07 -12.24 12.77
N PRO A 279 23.98 -13.19 13.00
CA PRO A 279 24.15 -13.84 14.32
C PRO A 279 24.49 -12.87 15.46
N ASP A 280 25.04 -11.68 15.14
CA ASP A 280 25.33 -10.63 16.15
C ASP A 280 24.04 -9.94 16.65
N PHE A 281 22.92 -10.08 15.92
CA PHE A 281 21.65 -9.40 16.19
C PHE A 281 20.54 -10.32 16.68
N ASP A 282 20.46 -11.58 16.17
CA ASP A 282 19.42 -12.53 16.52
C ASP A 282 19.94 -13.97 16.37
N GLU A 283 19.60 -14.86 17.32
CA GLU A 283 20.02 -16.26 17.31
C GLU A 283 19.50 -17.04 16.09
N ARG A 284 18.36 -16.63 15.52
CA ARG A 284 17.78 -17.21 14.30
C ARG A 284 18.53 -16.78 13.02
N GLY A 285 19.47 -15.84 13.12
CA GLY A 285 20.23 -15.31 12.00
C GLY A 285 19.33 -14.72 10.93
N GLU A 286 19.54 -15.09 9.66
CA GLU A 286 18.78 -14.61 8.51
C GLU A 286 17.31 -15.05 8.48
N LEU A 287 16.93 -16.02 9.34
CA LEU A 287 15.55 -16.49 9.52
C LEU A 287 14.78 -15.72 10.61
N ALA A 288 15.40 -14.70 11.20
CA ALA A 288 14.71 -13.78 12.09
C ALA A 288 13.56 -13.05 11.35
N PRO A 289 12.52 -12.56 12.05
CA PRO A 289 11.46 -11.76 11.47
C PRO A 289 11.98 -10.58 10.64
N ARG A 290 11.23 -10.19 9.62
CA ARG A 290 11.63 -9.15 8.63
C ARG A 290 12.05 -7.84 9.29
N ASP A 291 11.37 -7.42 10.33
CA ASP A 291 11.67 -6.18 11.05
C ASP A 291 13.03 -6.24 11.77
N ILE A 292 13.41 -7.39 12.33
CA ILE A 292 14.73 -7.60 12.95
C ILE A 292 15.82 -7.57 11.88
N VAL A 293 15.63 -8.31 10.78
CA VAL A 293 16.61 -8.35 9.68
C VAL A 293 16.78 -6.98 9.06
N ALA A 294 15.69 -6.26 8.80
CA ALA A 294 15.76 -4.90 8.24
C ALA A 294 16.48 -3.92 9.19
N ARG A 295 16.23 -4.02 10.52
CA ARG A 295 16.97 -3.21 11.52
C ARG A 295 18.46 -3.52 11.55
N ALA A 296 18.83 -4.81 11.45
CA ALA A 296 20.23 -5.21 11.43
C ALA A 296 20.97 -4.66 10.20
N ILE A 297 20.34 -4.75 9.02
CA ILE A 297 20.91 -4.19 7.78
C ILE A 297 21.04 -2.66 7.89
N ASP A 298 19.98 -1.95 8.32
CA ASP A 298 20.01 -0.50 8.50
C ASP A 298 21.08 -0.05 9.51
N HIS A 299 21.22 -0.79 10.62
CA HIS A 299 22.25 -0.54 11.60
C HIS A 299 23.66 -0.67 11.01
N GLU A 300 23.94 -1.77 10.31
CA GLU A 300 25.25 -2.01 9.72
C GLU A 300 25.58 -1.00 8.61
N MET A 301 24.61 -0.65 7.76
CA MET A 301 24.78 0.38 6.75
C MET A 301 25.17 1.72 7.37
N LYS A 302 24.45 2.17 8.40
CA LYS A 302 24.71 3.44 9.08
C LYS A 302 26.01 3.43 9.87
N ARG A 303 26.34 2.31 10.53
CA ARG A 303 27.58 2.13 11.29
C ARG A 303 28.82 2.21 10.41
N LEU A 304 28.74 1.60 9.22
CA LEU A 304 29.85 1.53 8.26
C LEU A 304 29.88 2.71 7.28
N GLY A 305 28.79 3.50 7.19
CA GLY A 305 28.67 4.60 6.24
C GLY A 305 28.61 4.12 4.78
N VAL A 306 27.92 3.01 4.53
CA VAL A 306 27.79 2.40 3.20
C VAL A 306 26.34 2.35 2.74
N ASP A 307 26.11 2.28 1.42
CA ASP A 307 24.79 2.37 0.82
C ASP A 307 24.05 1.03 0.73
N CYS A 308 24.73 -0.11 0.91
CA CYS A 308 24.12 -1.44 0.84
C CYS A 308 24.88 -2.48 1.67
N MET A 309 24.21 -3.60 1.96
CA MET A 309 24.79 -4.86 2.42
C MET A 309 24.72 -5.88 1.28
N PHE A 310 25.17 -7.11 1.53
CA PHE A 310 25.20 -8.15 0.52
C PHE A 310 24.43 -9.40 0.96
N LEU A 311 23.65 -9.98 0.06
CA LEU A 311 22.99 -11.27 0.22
C LEU A 311 23.74 -12.30 -0.64
N ASP A 312 24.24 -13.36 -0.03
CA ASP A 312 25.11 -14.35 -0.68
C ASP A 312 24.57 -15.78 -0.51
N ILE A 313 24.29 -16.44 -1.63
CA ILE A 313 23.89 -17.85 -1.72
C ILE A 313 24.88 -18.68 -2.54
N SER A 314 26.02 -18.12 -2.94
CA SER A 314 27.01 -18.74 -3.84
C SER A 314 27.67 -20.00 -3.28
N HIS A 315 27.51 -20.27 -1.97
CA HIS A 315 27.95 -21.50 -1.33
C HIS A 315 27.08 -22.72 -1.67
N LYS A 316 25.90 -22.51 -2.29
CA LYS A 316 25.01 -23.58 -2.77
C LYS A 316 25.40 -24.01 -4.18
N PRO A 317 25.13 -25.28 -4.56
CA PRO A 317 25.40 -25.74 -5.92
C PRO A 317 24.66 -24.90 -6.97
N GLU A 318 25.33 -24.58 -8.09
CA GLU A 318 24.74 -23.81 -9.19
C GLU A 318 23.40 -24.38 -9.69
N ALA A 319 23.33 -25.71 -9.87
CA ALA A 319 22.09 -26.39 -10.28
C ALA A 319 20.94 -26.14 -9.31
N PHE A 320 21.21 -26.14 -8.00
CA PHE A 320 20.23 -25.85 -6.96
C PHE A 320 19.69 -24.41 -7.10
N VAL A 321 20.57 -23.43 -7.19
CA VAL A 321 20.19 -22.00 -7.30
C VAL A 321 19.35 -21.75 -8.55
N ARG A 322 19.77 -22.27 -9.70
CA ARG A 322 19.04 -22.11 -10.98
C ARG A 322 17.66 -22.77 -10.97
N GLN A 323 17.53 -23.93 -10.31
CA GLN A 323 16.27 -24.67 -10.24
C GLN A 323 15.27 -24.01 -9.27
N HIS A 324 15.75 -23.50 -8.12
CA HIS A 324 14.88 -22.92 -7.08
C HIS A 324 14.53 -21.46 -7.34
N PHE A 325 15.39 -20.69 -8.02
CA PHE A 325 15.23 -19.26 -8.23
C PHE A 325 15.44 -18.85 -9.71
N PRO A 326 14.75 -19.50 -10.67
CA PRO A 326 15.03 -19.27 -12.10
C PRO A 326 14.80 -17.81 -12.51
N MET A 327 13.70 -17.20 -12.10
CA MET A 327 13.37 -15.81 -12.46
C MET A 327 14.33 -14.80 -11.84
N ILE A 328 14.68 -14.98 -10.56
CA ILE A 328 15.65 -14.11 -9.88
C ILE A 328 17.02 -14.24 -10.54
N TYR A 329 17.44 -15.48 -10.83
CA TYR A 329 18.71 -15.75 -11.50
C TYR A 329 18.81 -15.06 -12.86
N GLU A 330 17.81 -15.23 -13.72
CA GLU A 330 17.77 -14.60 -15.05
C GLU A 330 17.76 -13.07 -14.95
N LYS A 331 16.97 -12.51 -14.03
CA LYS A 331 16.91 -11.07 -13.82
C LYS A 331 18.23 -10.49 -13.38
N LEU A 332 18.90 -11.11 -12.40
CA LEU A 332 20.19 -10.66 -11.90
C LEU A 332 21.29 -10.82 -12.95
N LEU A 333 21.28 -11.94 -13.68
CA LEU A 333 22.25 -12.19 -14.77
C LEU A 333 22.13 -11.13 -15.86
N GLY A 334 20.90 -10.72 -16.21
CA GLY A 334 20.65 -9.62 -17.15
C GLY A 334 21.14 -8.25 -16.66
N LEU A 335 21.43 -8.11 -15.37
CA LEU A 335 22.01 -6.92 -14.73
C LEU A 335 23.52 -7.07 -14.48
N GLY A 336 24.12 -8.18 -14.92
CA GLY A 336 25.56 -8.45 -14.75
C GLY A 336 25.94 -9.09 -13.41
N ILE A 337 24.97 -9.62 -12.64
CA ILE A 337 25.19 -10.28 -11.35
C ILE A 337 24.88 -11.77 -11.50
N ASP A 338 25.87 -12.64 -11.33
CA ASP A 338 25.68 -14.10 -11.33
C ASP A 338 25.39 -14.59 -9.90
N LEU A 339 24.12 -14.83 -9.59
CA LEU A 339 23.64 -15.26 -8.26
C LEU A 339 24.36 -16.54 -7.74
N THR A 340 24.94 -17.34 -8.62
CA THR A 340 25.68 -18.56 -8.25
C THR A 340 27.13 -18.29 -7.84
N LYS A 341 27.63 -17.07 -8.03
CA LYS A 341 29.03 -16.69 -7.79
C LYS A 341 29.17 -15.38 -7.00
N ASP A 342 28.26 -14.42 -7.28
CA ASP A 342 28.40 -13.06 -6.80
C ASP A 342 27.50 -12.79 -5.60
N PRO A 343 27.98 -12.11 -4.56
CA PRO A 343 27.10 -11.54 -3.53
C PRO A 343 26.24 -10.45 -4.14
N VAL A 344 24.93 -10.48 -3.86
CA VAL A 344 23.96 -9.54 -4.42
C VAL A 344 23.83 -8.32 -3.50
N PRO A 345 24.05 -7.08 -3.98
CA PRO A 345 23.89 -5.88 -3.18
C PRO A 345 22.41 -5.67 -2.82
N VAL A 346 22.12 -5.49 -1.52
CA VAL A 346 20.77 -5.35 -0.98
C VAL A 346 20.64 -4.18 -0.05
N VAL A 347 19.43 -3.61 -0.02
CA VAL A 347 19.01 -2.53 0.88
C VAL A 347 17.61 -2.82 1.39
N PRO A 348 17.26 -2.48 2.65
CA PRO A 348 15.88 -2.53 3.08
C PRO A 348 15.04 -1.54 2.25
N ALA A 349 13.81 -1.90 1.94
CA ALA A 349 12.94 -1.04 1.14
C ALA A 349 11.52 -1.02 1.71
N ALA A 350 10.88 0.16 1.73
CA ALA A 350 9.51 0.31 2.15
C ALA A 350 8.60 -0.55 1.27
N HIS A 351 7.74 -1.36 1.91
CA HIS A 351 6.99 -2.41 1.23
C HIS A 351 5.48 -2.31 1.43
N TYR A 352 5.02 -1.98 2.64
CA TYR A 352 3.60 -1.92 2.98
C TYR A 352 3.31 -0.88 4.07
N THR A 353 2.23 -0.12 3.90
CA THR A 353 1.71 0.85 4.87
C THR A 353 0.59 0.20 5.68
N CYS A 354 0.83 -0.10 6.98
CA CYS A 354 -0.17 -0.78 7.82
C CYS A 354 -1.28 0.14 8.32
N GLY A 355 -1.02 1.44 8.35
CA GLY A 355 -1.99 2.48 8.69
C GLY A 355 -2.70 3.04 7.47
N GLY A 356 -3.62 3.96 7.68
CA GLY A 356 -4.39 4.58 6.60
C GLY A 356 -5.59 5.36 7.09
N VAL A 357 -6.55 5.56 6.18
CA VAL A 357 -7.84 6.20 6.45
C VAL A 357 -8.69 5.30 7.34
N MET A 358 -9.19 5.82 8.46
CA MET A 358 -10.05 5.05 9.36
C MET A 358 -11.37 4.69 8.68
N VAL A 359 -11.75 3.42 8.78
CA VAL A 359 -12.98 2.88 8.20
C VAL A 359 -13.69 1.93 9.17
N ASP A 360 -14.99 1.70 8.91
CA ASP A 360 -15.76 0.62 9.53
C ASP A 360 -15.69 -0.69 8.69
N ASP A 361 -16.41 -1.72 9.12
CA ASP A 361 -16.45 -3.04 8.47
C ASP A 361 -16.93 -3.00 7.01
N ASN A 362 -17.59 -1.92 6.60
CA ASN A 362 -18.05 -1.72 5.23
C ASN A 362 -17.12 -0.80 4.42
N GLY A 363 -15.95 -0.47 4.93
CA GLY A 363 -15.04 0.48 4.29
C GLY A 363 -15.51 1.94 4.31
N ARG A 364 -16.55 2.30 5.09
CA ARG A 364 -17.04 3.69 5.20
C ARG A 364 -16.09 4.53 6.02
N THR A 365 -15.81 5.73 5.54
CA THR A 365 -15.00 6.73 6.25
C THR A 365 -15.89 7.64 7.14
N ASP A 366 -15.24 8.61 7.82
CA ASP A 366 -15.91 9.65 8.60
C ASP A 366 -16.80 10.59 7.77
N VAL A 367 -16.65 10.61 6.44
CA VAL A 367 -17.37 11.50 5.53
C VAL A 367 -18.33 10.68 4.68
N ASP A 368 -19.62 11.02 4.74
CA ASP A 368 -20.65 10.29 3.99
C ASP A 368 -20.38 10.31 2.48
N GLY A 369 -20.73 9.21 1.80
CA GLY A 369 -20.46 9.03 0.37
C GLY A 369 -18.98 8.73 0.02
N LEU A 370 -18.09 8.63 1.03
CA LEU A 370 -16.69 8.28 0.86
C LEU A 370 -16.35 6.95 1.54
N TYR A 371 -15.73 6.07 0.78
CA TYR A 371 -15.21 4.78 1.22
C TYR A 371 -13.69 4.70 1.01
N ALA A 372 -13.03 3.84 1.78
CA ALA A 372 -11.61 3.50 1.56
C ALA A 372 -11.42 1.99 1.80
N ILE A 373 -10.76 1.29 0.87
CA ILE A 373 -10.58 -0.16 0.91
C ILE A 373 -9.16 -0.56 0.47
N GLY A 374 -8.67 -1.68 1.00
CA GLY A 374 -7.30 -2.15 0.77
C GLY A 374 -6.28 -1.28 1.48
N GLU A 375 -5.03 -1.28 1.02
CA GLU A 375 -3.88 -0.68 1.74
C GLU A 375 -4.00 0.82 2.06
N VAL A 376 -4.91 1.56 1.41
CA VAL A 376 -5.18 2.97 1.75
C VAL A 376 -5.94 3.13 3.07
N SER A 377 -6.60 2.06 3.54
CA SER A 377 -7.47 2.08 4.72
C SER A 377 -6.77 1.58 5.97
N TYR A 378 -7.22 2.07 7.12
CA TYR A 378 -6.95 1.50 8.43
C TYR A 378 -8.19 0.76 8.91
N THR A 379 -8.13 -0.57 8.84
CA THR A 379 -9.19 -1.48 9.23
C THR A 379 -9.02 -2.04 10.65
N GLY A 380 -7.80 -1.95 11.20
CA GLY A 380 -7.40 -2.62 12.43
C GLY A 380 -6.83 -4.04 12.22
N LEU A 381 -6.84 -4.56 10.99
CA LEU A 381 -6.34 -5.91 10.67
C LEU A 381 -4.85 -6.10 10.98
N HIS A 382 -4.02 -5.13 10.60
CA HIS A 382 -2.56 -5.30 10.60
C HIS A 382 -1.87 -4.90 11.90
N GLY A 383 -2.53 -4.18 12.79
CA GLY A 383 -1.93 -3.71 14.04
C GLY A 383 -0.62 -2.96 13.83
N ALA A 384 0.43 -3.36 14.55
CA ALA A 384 1.75 -2.76 14.45
C ALA A 384 2.66 -3.41 13.40
N ASN A 385 2.23 -4.51 12.77
CA ASN A 385 2.99 -5.22 11.75
C ASN A 385 2.10 -6.16 10.94
N ARG A 386 2.12 -6.03 9.62
CA ARG A 386 1.32 -6.84 8.72
C ARG A 386 1.87 -8.27 8.62
N MET A 387 0.98 -9.26 8.76
CA MET A 387 1.28 -10.64 8.40
C MET A 387 1.21 -10.83 6.88
N ALA A 388 2.14 -11.57 6.31
CA ALA A 388 2.18 -11.85 4.88
C ALA A 388 0.87 -12.49 4.40
N SER A 389 0.51 -12.29 3.13
CA SER A 389 -0.69 -12.84 2.46
C SER A 389 -2.06 -12.39 3.00
N ASN A 390 -2.10 -11.56 4.07
CA ASN A 390 -3.35 -10.93 4.54
C ASN A 390 -3.73 -9.69 3.73
N SER A 391 -2.79 -9.05 2.98
CA SER A 391 -3.08 -7.80 2.27
C SER A 391 -4.04 -7.97 1.09
N LEU A 392 -3.79 -8.98 0.24
CA LEU A 392 -4.71 -9.29 -0.86
C LEU A 392 -6.05 -9.77 -0.32
N LEU A 393 -6.06 -10.54 0.75
CA LEU A 393 -7.28 -10.95 1.43
C LEU A 393 -8.09 -9.75 1.93
N GLU A 394 -7.46 -8.76 2.58
CA GLU A 394 -8.10 -7.51 3.00
C GLU A 394 -8.75 -6.79 1.81
N CYS A 395 -8.03 -6.67 0.67
CA CYS A 395 -8.58 -6.07 -0.54
C CYS A 395 -9.88 -6.75 -1.00
N LEU A 396 -9.95 -8.07 -0.93
CA LEU A 396 -11.10 -8.84 -1.39
C LEU A 396 -12.29 -8.76 -0.42
N VAL A 397 -12.02 -8.88 0.89
CA VAL A 397 -13.05 -8.87 1.92
C VAL A 397 -13.69 -7.48 2.05
N TYR A 398 -12.88 -6.42 2.13
CA TYR A 398 -13.42 -5.06 2.16
C TYR A 398 -14.00 -4.62 0.81
N GLY A 399 -13.48 -5.12 -0.32
CA GLY A 399 -14.11 -4.95 -1.62
C GLY A 399 -15.52 -5.55 -1.68
N TRP A 400 -15.70 -6.76 -1.13
CA TRP A 400 -17.01 -7.41 -1.00
C TRP A 400 -17.93 -6.64 -0.06
N SER A 401 -17.49 -6.36 1.17
CA SER A 401 -18.31 -5.71 2.18
C SER A 401 -18.74 -4.29 1.77
N ALA A 402 -17.84 -3.52 1.16
CA ALA A 402 -18.17 -2.21 0.61
C ALA A 402 -19.17 -2.31 -0.55
N ALA A 403 -19.09 -3.33 -1.41
CA ALA A 403 -20.07 -3.53 -2.49
C ALA A 403 -21.48 -3.76 -1.93
N GLU A 404 -21.61 -4.58 -0.90
CA GLU A 404 -22.89 -4.85 -0.23
C GLU A 404 -23.49 -3.57 0.36
N ASP A 405 -22.68 -2.76 1.04
CA ASP A 405 -23.16 -1.51 1.65
C ASP A 405 -23.50 -0.45 0.59
N ILE A 406 -22.66 -0.27 -0.41
CA ILE A 406 -22.89 0.67 -1.52
C ILE A 406 -24.17 0.31 -2.26
N ASN A 407 -24.37 -0.96 -2.67
CA ASN A 407 -25.59 -1.41 -3.37
C ASN A 407 -26.86 -1.09 -2.55
N ARG A 408 -26.79 -1.25 -1.24
CA ARG A 408 -27.92 -0.95 -0.34
C ARG A 408 -28.21 0.54 -0.24
N ARG A 409 -27.17 1.41 -0.32
CA ARG A 409 -27.27 2.86 -0.14
C ARG A 409 -27.50 3.64 -1.44
N LEU A 410 -27.01 3.14 -2.58
CA LEU A 410 -27.12 3.83 -3.87
C LEU A 410 -28.52 4.26 -4.28
N PRO A 411 -29.60 3.47 -4.04
CA PRO A 411 -30.97 3.89 -4.37
C PRO A 411 -31.43 5.12 -3.60
N LEU A 412 -30.83 5.39 -2.41
CA LEU A 412 -31.15 6.53 -1.56
C LEU A 412 -30.29 7.76 -1.87
N ALA A 413 -29.16 7.57 -2.56
CA ALA A 413 -28.22 8.62 -2.88
C ALA A 413 -28.58 9.33 -4.18
N GLN A 414 -28.47 10.67 -4.17
CA GLN A 414 -28.72 11.48 -5.36
C GLN A 414 -27.42 12.05 -5.91
N LYS A 415 -27.26 12.03 -7.23
CA LYS A 415 -26.18 12.73 -7.92
C LYS A 415 -26.44 14.24 -7.85
N VAL A 416 -25.36 15.00 -7.71
CA VAL A 416 -25.41 16.45 -7.81
C VAL A 416 -25.39 16.85 -9.29
N ALA A 417 -26.40 17.59 -9.73
CA ALA A 417 -26.57 17.94 -11.14
C ALA A 417 -25.56 19.00 -11.63
N THR A 418 -25.10 19.86 -10.72
CA THR A 418 -24.12 20.92 -11.05
C THR A 418 -23.03 20.96 -10.00
N LEU A 419 -21.76 21.00 -10.42
CA LEU A 419 -20.58 21.08 -9.57
C LEU A 419 -19.69 22.23 -10.04
N PRO A 420 -18.83 22.80 -9.17
CA PRO A 420 -17.88 23.80 -9.60
C PRO A 420 -16.88 23.18 -10.57
N ALA A 421 -16.68 23.79 -11.72
CA ALA A 421 -15.58 23.46 -12.60
C ALA A 421 -14.25 23.77 -11.91
N TRP A 422 -13.21 23.07 -12.33
CA TRP A 422 -11.85 23.43 -11.93
C TRP A 422 -11.47 24.79 -12.51
N ASP A 423 -10.98 25.70 -11.68
CA ASP A 423 -10.65 27.07 -12.09
C ASP A 423 -9.14 27.21 -12.28
N GLU A 424 -8.71 27.37 -13.53
CA GLU A 424 -7.33 27.62 -13.92
C GLU A 424 -7.10 29.09 -14.36
N SER A 425 -8.06 29.98 -14.10
CA SER A 425 -7.99 31.37 -14.60
C SER A 425 -6.88 32.23 -13.99
N GLN A 426 -6.35 31.80 -12.84
CA GLN A 426 -5.31 32.51 -12.08
C GLN A 426 -3.96 31.80 -12.09
N VAL A 427 -3.79 30.71 -12.84
CA VAL A 427 -2.55 29.92 -12.83
C VAL A 427 -1.76 30.09 -14.12
N GLU A 428 -0.45 29.96 -13.98
CA GLU A 428 0.53 30.02 -15.06
C GLU A 428 1.04 28.64 -15.42
N ILE A 429 1.61 28.48 -16.62
CA ILE A 429 2.37 27.27 -16.97
C ILE A 429 3.75 27.39 -16.30
N PRO A 430 4.21 26.37 -15.54
CA PRO A 430 5.52 26.46 -14.90
C PRO A 430 6.63 26.52 -15.94
N ASP A 431 7.53 27.45 -15.77
CA ASP A 431 8.74 27.65 -16.59
C ASP A 431 9.87 26.69 -16.18
N GLU A 432 9.87 26.21 -14.93
CA GLU A 432 10.85 25.29 -14.38
C GLU A 432 10.20 24.07 -13.68
N LEU A 433 10.66 22.88 -14.01
CA LEU A 433 10.26 21.63 -13.34
C LEU A 433 11.28 21.17 -12.29
N VAL A 434 12.42 21.85 -12.18
CA VAL A 434 13.52 21.47 -11.27
C VAL A 434 13.07 21.52 -9.80
N VAL A 435 12.22 22.46 -9.44
CA VAL A 435 11.69 22.62 -8.07
C VAL A 435 10.95 21.35 -7.62
N ILE A 436 10.05 20.83 -8.47
CA ILE A 436 9.30 19.60 -8.16
C ILE A 436 10.23 18.40 -8.03
N GLN A 437 11.20 18.25 -8.95
CA GLN A 437 12.14 17.13 -8.92
C GLN A 437 13.07 17.20 -7.70
N HIS A 438 13.56 18.39 -7.37
CA HIS A 438 14.40 18.60 -6.20
C HIS A 438 13.66 18.24 -4.92
N ASN A 439 12.48 18.81 -4.70
CA ASN A 439 11.68 18.59 -3.49
C ASN A 439 11.25 17.11 -3.36
N TRP A 440 11.01 16.42 -4.49
CA TRP A 440 10.74 15.00 -4.52
C TRP A 440 11.92 14.16 -3.98
N HIS A 441 13.13 14.45 -4.44
CA HIS A 441 14.33 13.74 -3.98
C HIS A 441 14.64 14.07 -2.52
N GLU A 442 14.55 15.33 -2.15
CA GLU A 442 14.79 15.80 -0.79
C GLU A 442 13.84 15.14 0.21
N LEU A 443 12.54 15.14 -0.07
CA LEU A 443 11.54 14.52 0.80
C LEU A 443 11.84 13.03 1.05
N ARG A 444 12.13 12.29 -0.02
CA ARG A 444 12.34 10.84 0.07
C ARG A 444 13.61 10.48 0.84
N LEU A 445 14.68 11.25 0.63
CA LEU A 445 15.93 11.11 1.37
C LEU A 445 15.73 11.48 2.85
N LEU A 446 15.04 12.60 3.13
CA LEU A 446 14.70 13.03 4.48
C LEU A 446 13.93 11.95 5.25
N MET A 447 12.91 11.36 4.61
CA MET A 447 12.11 10.30 5.21
C MET A 447 12.92 9.03 5.44
N TRP A 448 13.80 8.68 4.52
CA TRP A 448 14.71 7.54 4.67
C TRP A 448 15.67 7.71 5.84
N ASP A 449 16.33 8.86 5.94
CA ASP A 449 17.37 9.10 6.93
C ASP A 449 16.83 9.34 8.35
N TYR A 450 15.68 10.03 8.46
CA TYR A 450 15.18 10.50 9.76
C TYR A 450 13.92 9.77 10.25
N VAL A 451 13.12 9.19 9.35
CA VAL A 451 11.81 8.60 9.65
C VAL A 451 11.74 7.12 9.24
N GLY A 452 12.87 6.56 8.84
CA GLY A 452 12.99 5.18 8.37
C GLY A 452 12.81 4.13 9.48
N ILE A 453 13.67 3.11 9.47
CA ILE A 453 13.54 1.91 10.32
C ILE A 453 13.85 2.22 11.80
N VAL A 454 14.94 2.96 12.08
CA VAL A 454 15.35 3.33 13.45
C VAL A 454 15.14 4.83 13.64
N ARG A 455 14.33 5.19 14.61
CA ARG A 455 13.87 6.55 14.87
C ARG A 455 14.40 7.11 16.20
N THR A 456 14.41 8.43 16.32
CA THR A 456 14.56 9.17 17.59
C THR A 456 13.65 10.39 17.56
N THR A 457 13.19 10.84 18.71
CA THR A 457 12.36 12.06 18.84
C THR A 457 13.03 13.25 18.14
N ARG A 458 14.32 13.42 18.35
CA ARG A 458 15.09 14.53 17.75
C ARG A 458 15.15 14.47 16.22
N ARG A 459 15.24 13.25 15.63
CA ARG A 459 15.19 13.09 14.17
C ARG A 459 13.80 13.38 13.63
N LEU A 460 12.74 12.91 14.31
CA LEU A 460 11.35 13.17 13.94
C LEU A 460 11.01 14.67 13.97
N GLU A 461 11.46 15.39 15.00
CA GLU A 461 11.29 16.85 15.11
C GLU A 461 12.00 17.61 13.98
N ARG A 462 13.19 17.17 13.58
CA ARG A 462 13.91 17.75 12.43
C ARG A 462 13.18 17.49 11.12
N ALA A 463 12.71 16.26 10.94
CA ALA A 463 11.93 15.89 9.76
C ALA A 463 10.65 16.73 9.66
N LEU A 464 9.90 16.88 10.77
CA LEU A 464 8.66 17.65 10.77
C LEU A 464 8.92 19.12 10.38
N ARG A 465 9.95 19.75 10.92
CA ARG A 465 10.31 21.14 10.56
C ARG A 465 10.62 21.26 9.06
N ARG A 466 11.37 20.32 8.49
CA ARG A 466 11.70 20.35 7.06
C ARG A 466 10.49 20.11 6.18
N ILE A 467 9.65 19.14 6.56
CA ILE A 467 8.39 18.85 5.85
C ILE A 467 7.47 20.08 5.87
N THR A 468 7.38 20.81 6.98
CA THR A 468 6.59 22.05 7.09
C THR A 468 7.08 23.12 6.10
N MET A 469 8.40 23.27 5.92
CA MET A 469 8.95 24.20 4.92
C MET A 469 8.60 23.75 3.49
N LEU A 470 8.77 22.46 3.17
CA LEU A 470 8.40 21.91 1.86
C LEU A 470 6.90 22.09 1.59
N GLN A 471 6.04 21.94 2.61
CA GLN A 471 4.60 22.16 2.49
C GLN A 471 4.30 23.62 2.09
N GLN A 472 4.93 24.60 2.74
CA GLN A 472 4.75 26.02 2.43
C GLN A 472 5.18 26.36 0.99
N GLU A 473 6.36 25.89 0.59
CA GLU A 473 6.84 26.07 -0.80
C GLU A 473 5.88 25.46 -1.83
N LEU A 474 5.35 24.27 -1.52
CA LEU A 474 4.41 23.59 -2.42
C LEU A 474 3.04 24.27 -2.47
N ASP A 475 2.55 24.80 -1.35
CA ASP A 475 1.28 25.54 -1.31
C ASP A 475 1.37 26.81 -2.17
N GLU A 476 2.50 27.54 -2.12
CA GLU A 476 2.78 28.69 -2.97
C GLU A 476 2.87 28.28 -4.45
N TYR A 477 3.59 27.19 -4.75
CA TYR A 477 3.75 26.68 -6.11
C TYR A 477 2.40 26.19 -6.68
N TYR A 478 1.62 25.46 -5.88
CA TYR A 478 0.31 24.95 -6.27
C TYR A 478 -0.72 26.05 -6.53
N ALA A 479 -0.66 27.14 -5.77
CA ALA A 479 -1.54 28.31 -5.96
C ALA A 479 -1.22 29.10 -7.24
N ARG A 480 0.04 29.04 -7.70
CA ARG A 480 0.50 29.84 -8.85
C ARG A 480 0.50 29.07 -10.17
N PHE A 481 0.80 27.77 -10.14
CA PHE A 481 1.04 27.01 -11.35
C PHE A 481 -0.03 25.97 -11.64
N ARG A 482 -0.20 25.69 -12.93
CA ARG A 482 -1.11 24.66 -13.43
C ARG A 482 -0.74 23.29 -12.87
N VAL A 483 -1.76 22.51 -12.49
CA VAL A 483 -1.56 21.16 -11.96
C VAL A 483 -0.91 20.24 -12.98
N SER A 484 -0.05 19.37 -12.48
CA SER A 484 0.59 18.30 -13.24
C SER A 484 0.64 17.03 -12.38
N ASN A 485 0.87 15.86 -13.00
CA ASN A 485 0.96 14.62 -12.28
C ASN A 485 2.00 14.67 -11.14
N ASN A 486 3.20 15.16 -11.46
CA ASN A 486 4.30 15.21 -10.51
C ASN A 486 4.04 16.18 -9.35
N LEU A 487 3.38 17.31 -9.62
CA LEU A 487 2.97 18.28 -8.60
C LEU A 487 1.93 17.68 -7.65
N LEU A 488 0.91 17.00 -8.20
CA LEU A 488 -0.12 16.35 -7.40
C LEU A 488 0.45 15.24 -6.51
N GLU A 489 1.32 14.40 -7.06
CA GLU A 489 1.98 13.33 -6.30
C GLU A 489 2.89 13.89 -5.21
N LEU A 490 3.68 14.91 -5.49
CA LEU A 490 4.54 15.54 -4.50
C LEU A 490 3.74 16.18 -3.37
N ARG A 491 2.67 16.92 -3.70
CA ARG A 491 1.74 17.50 -2.72
C ARG A 491 1.17 16.42 -1.78
N ASN A 492 0.75 15.30 -2.34
CA ASN A 492 0.20 14.19 -1.55
C ASN A 492 1.28 13.51 -0.70
N LEU A 493 2.48 13.29 -1.24
CA LEU A 493 3.59 12.71 -0.50
C LEU A 493 4.05 13.57 0.69
N VAL A 494 4.15 14.88 0.52
CA VAL A 494 4.51 15.80 1.61
C VAL A 494 3.46 15.76 2.71
N GLN A 495 2.17 15.74 2.35
CA GLN A 495 1.07 15.61 3.31
C GLN A 495 1.15 14.28 4.08
N VAL A 496 1.37 13.16 3.39
CA VAL A 496 1.46 11.83 4.03
C VAL A 496 2.74 11.73 4.88
N ALA A 497 3.86 12.30 4.44
CA ALA A 497 5.08 12.37 5.24
C ALA A 497 4.87 13.08 6.57
N GLU A 498 4.16 14.22 6.56
CA GLU A 498 3.75 14.92 7.79
C GLU A 498 2.95 14.00 8.71
N LEU A 499 1.94 13.31 8.18
CA LEU A 499 1.06 12.42 8.95
C LEU A 499 1.84 11.24 9.55
N ILE A 500 2.76 10.63 8.80
CA ILE A 500 3.64 9.55 9.28
C ILE A 500 4.48 10.05 10.46
N VAL A 501 5.13 11.22 10.31
CA VAL A 501 5.98 11.78 11.37
C VAL A 501 5.16 12.10 12.61
N ARG A 502 3.97 12.67 12.46
CA ARG A 502 3.06 12.99 13.57
C ARG A 502 2.59 11.76 14.32
N CYS A 503 2.18 10.69 13.60
CA CYS A 503 1.85 9.41 14.22
C CYS A 503 3.06 8.82 14.98
N ALA A 504 4.26 8.84 14.37
CA ALA A 504 5.48 8.39 15.01
C ALA A 504 5.86 9.18 16.27
N MET A 505 5.61 10.49 16.28
CA MET A 505 5.84 11.36 17.46
C MET A 505 4.83 11.13 18.58
N LEU A 506 3.60 10.70 18.26
CA LEU A 506 2.59 10.35 19.26
C LEU A 506 2.94 9.07 19.99
N ARG A 507 3.55 8.10 19.32
CA ARG A 507 3.87 6.79 19.89
C ARG A 507 5.14 6.84 20.71
N LYS A 508 5.02 6.70 22.03
CA LYS A 508 6.12 6.73 23.02
C LYS A 508 6.51 5.32 23.48
N GLU A 509 6.67 4.41 22.52
CA GLU A 509 7.07 3.03 22.71
C GLU A 509 7.77 2.50 21.46
N SER A 510 8.43 1.35 21.56
CA SER A 510 8.84 0.52 20.42
C SER A 510 7.93 -0.70 20.33
N ARG A 511 7.26 -0.88 19.18
CA ARG A 511 6.30 -1.96 18.95
C ARG A 511 6.22 -2.29 17.46
N GLY A 512 6.37 -3.57 17.11
CA GLY A 512 6.31 -4.01 15.71
C GLY A 512 7.28 -3.21 14.82
N LEU A 513 6.73 -2.57 13.80
CA LEU A 513 7.50 -1.81 12.80
C LEU A 513 7.95 -0.42 13.29
N HIS A 514 7.40 0.09 14.38
CA HIS A 514 7.86 1.35 14.98
C HIS A 514 8.93 1.08 16.03
N TYR A 515 10.17 1.40 15.72
CA TYR A 515 11.30 1.28 16.63
C TYR A 515 11.96 2.63 16.89
N THR A 516 12.05 3.02 18.15
CA THR A 516 12.66 4.29 18.58
C THR A 516 13.64 4.07 19.72
N LEU A 517 14.83 4.68 19.60
CA LEU A 517 15.87 4.56 20.62
C LEU A 517 15.51 5.26 21.94
N ASP A 518 14.63 6.27 21.89
CA ASP A 518 14.23 7.03 23.08
C ASP A 518 13.21 6.28 23.95
N TYR A 519 12.45 5.34 23.35
CA TYR A 519 11.42 4.54 24.01
C TYR A 519 11.51 3.09 23.56
N PRO A 520 12.54 2.32 24.00
CA PRO A 520 12.84 0.99 23.45
C PRO A 520 11.84 -0.10 23.89
N GLN A 521 11.06 0.13 24.95
CA GLN A 521 10.13 -0.85 25.51
C GLN A 521 8.69 -0.60 25.02
N PRO A 522 7.89 -1.67 24.80
CA PRO A 522 6.47 -1.52 24.53
C PRO A 522 5.72 -1.09 25.80
N LEU A 523 4.67 -0.29 25.62
CA LEU A 523 3.76 0.09 26.70
C LEU A 523 2.78 -1.07 26.99
N PRO A 524 2.39 -1.30 28.26
CA PRO A 524 1.40 -2.33 28.61
C PRO A 524 0.05 -2.10 27.94
N ASP A 525 -0.44 -0.86 28.01
CA ASP A 525 -1.70 -0.43 27.40
C ASP A 525 -1.40 0.53 26.25
N SER A 526 -1.59 0.08 25.03
CA SER A 526 -1.36 0.87 23.83
C SER A 526 -2.55 0.74 22.87
N GLY A 527 -2.87 1.84 22.21
CA GLY A 527 -3.92 1.91 21.20
C GLY A 527 -3.40 2.46 19.88
N PRO A 528 -4.26 2.61 18.88
CA PRO A 528 -3.90 3.20 17.61
C PRO A 528 -3.50 4.67 17.75
N SER A 529 -2.49 5.09 16.98
CA SER A 529 -2.12 6.50 16.83
C SER A 529 -3.08 7.18 15.86
N ILE A 530 -4.07 7.91 16.39
CA ILE A 530 -5.13 8.54 15.59
C ILE A 530 -4.83 10.03 15.43
N LEU A 531 -4.87 10.51 14.19
CA LEU A 531 -4.86 11.93 13.85
C LEU A 531 -6.22 12.36 13.28
N SER A 532 -6.67 13.56 13.69
CA SER A 532 -7.91 14.17 13.19
C SER A 532 -7.62 15.54 12.60
N PRO A 533 -8.05 15.84 11.36
CA PRO A 533 -7.87 17.18 10.76
C PRO A 533 -8.65 18.25 11.51
N LEU A 534 -9.78 17.93 12.13
CA LEU A 534 -10.61 18.87 12.91
C LEU A 534 -9.95 19.36 14.20
N ALA A 535 -8.97 18.63 14.75
CA ALA A 535 -8.26 19.03 15.96
C ALA A 535 -7.28 20.22 15.73
N HIS A 536 -6.93 20.54 14.49
CA HIS A 536 -6.02 21.63 14.13
C HIS A 536 -6.70 22.97 13.89
N ILE A 537 -8.02 22.99 13.68
CA ILE A 537 -8.78 24.23 13.47
C ILE A 537 -9.02 24.99 14.81
N LYS A 538 -8.75 24.35 15.95
CA LYS A 538 -8.97 24.91 17.31
C LYS A 538 -7.71 25.44 18.01
N ARG A 539 -6.61 25.65 17.29
CA ARG A 539 -5.40 26.25 17.88
C ARG A 539 -5.01 27.55 17.23
#